data_d96c9b6d18b0ab4d4076dad3399b1988
#
_entry.id   d96c9b6d18b0ab4d4076dad3399b1988
#
_cell.length_a   1.000
_cell.length_b   1.000
_cell.length_c   1.000
_cell.angle_alpha   90.00
_cell.angle_beta   90.00
_cell.angle_gamma   90.00
#
_symmetry.space_group_name_H-M   'P 1'
#
loop_
_entity.id
_entity.type
_entity.pdbx_description
1 polymer ?
#
loop_
_entity_poly.entity_id
_entity_poly.type
_entity_poly.pdbx_seq_one_letter_code
_entity_poly.pdbx_strand_id
1 'polypeptide(L)'
;MLLFDGITLPLEDPILKFLLILVIILAAPLLLNKLKIPYLLGLIIAGAVIGPHGLNLVLRDSSIILSGTAGLLYIMFLSGLDMDMSDFRKNGTRSLVFGLYTFCVPLLLGILAGYYILGFSIYSSILLAGLFASQTLIAYPIVSKLGIARDKAVTIAVGGTVITDTLALLLLTVIVGMVTGNTDDMFWYRLGISVVLCIAFIMQLFPLIGHWFFKHCSDNISQYIFVLVMVFLGAYLAHLAGLEPIIGAFLAGLALNRLIPRTSPLMNRIEFVGNAIFIPFFLIGVGMLIDYRAFFRDWESIKVAAVMIVLITAAKYIAALLTQKTFKLSSDQRTVIFGRSEEHTSELQ
;
A
#
# COMPACT_ATOMS: atom_id res chain seq x y z
N MET A 1 24.11 -38.51 7.06
CA MET A 1 24.27 -38.09 5.67
C MET A 1 22.99 -38.32 4.83
N LEU A 2 21.92 -38.85 5.41
CA LEU A 2 20.66 -39.16 4.73
C LEU A 2 19.55 -38.08 4.90
N LEU A 3 19.84 -36.97 5.55
CA LEU A 3 18.83 -35.91 5.81
C LEU A 3 18.78 -34.78 4.74
N PHE A 4 19.70 -34.79 3.78
CA PHE A 4 19.79 -33.73 2.76
C PHE A 4 19.56 -34.21 1.32
N ASP A 5 19.40 -35.52 1.09
CA ASP A 5 19.21 -36.08 -0.26
C ASP A 5 17.84 -35.80 -0.90
N GLY A 6 16.95 -35.02 -0.22
CA GLY A 6 15.61 -34.65 -0.69
C GLY A 6 15.37 -33.16 -0.86
N ILE A 7 16.36 -32.28 -0.64
CA ILE A 7 16.16 -30.83 -0.78
C ILE A 7 16.57 -30.40 -2.19
N THR A 8 15.60 -30.41 -3.10
CA THR A 8 15.77 -29.81 -4.44
C THR A 8 15.57 -28.30 -4.36
N LEU A 9 16.45 -27.54 -4.99
CA LEU A 9 16.28 -26.09 -5.17
C LEU A 9 15.75 -25.80 -6.57
N PRO A 10 14.75 -24.94 -6.72
CA PRO A 10 13.96 -24.25 -5.68
C PRO A 10 13.11 -25.21 -4.83
N LEU A 11 12.89 -24.85 -3.56
CA LEU A 11 12.10 -25.67 -2.62
C LEU A 11 10.70 -25.93 -3.19
N GLU A 12 10.33 -27.21 -3.29
CA GLU A 12 8.98 -27.61 -3.76
C GLU A 12 8.03 -27.90 -2.59
N ASP A 13 8.56 -28.41 -1.48
CA ASP A 13 7.76 -28.77 -0.31
C ASP A 13 7.11 -27.54 0.34
N PRO A 14 5.76 -27.49 0.44
CA PRO A 14 5.03 -26.35 1.01
C PRO A 14 5.37 -26.10 2.49
N ILE A 15 5.65 -27.16 3.27
CA ILE A 15 5.95 -27.05 4.70
C ILE A 15 7.32 -26.38 4.85
N LEU A 16 8.30 -26.79 4.04
CA LEU A 16 9.65 -26.25 4.09
C LEU A 16 9.68 -24.78 3.61
N LYS A 17 8.89 -24.43 2.58
CA LYS A 17 8.69 -23.03 2.14
C LYS A 17 8.14 -22.17 3.27
N PHE A 18 7.07 -22.64 3.92
CA PHE A 18 6.42 -21.91 4.99
C PHE A 18 7.35 -21.77 6.20
N LEU A 19 8.08 -22.82 6.58
CA LEU A 19 9.08 -22.77 7.64
C LEU A 19 10.18 -21.74 7.34
N LEU A 20 10.73 -21.75 6.12
CA LEU A 20 11.74 -20.77 5.71
C LEU A 20 11.23 -19.33 5.85
N ILE A 21 10.00 -19.05 5.39
CA ILE A 21 9.39 -17.74 5.51
C ILE A 21 9.23 -17.32 6.97
N LEU A 22 8.75 -18.24 7.84
CA LEU A 22 8.62 -17.96 9.28
C LEU A 22 9.97 -17.69 9.94
N VAL A 23 11.01 -18.45 9.57
CA VAL A 23 12.38 -18.22 10.06
C VAL A 23 12.87 -16.83 9.63
N ILE A 24 12.58 -16.41 8.41
CA ILE A 24 12.94 -15.07 7.92
C ILE A 24 12.17 -13.99 8.68
N ILE A 25 10.86 -14.15 8.89
CA ILE A 25 10.03 -13.22 9.65
C ILE A 25 10.58 -13.04 11.07
N LEU A 26 11.06 -14.11 11.69
CA LEU A 26 11.67 -14.10 13.01
C LEU A 26 13.08 -13.49 12.99
N ALA A 27 13.92 -13.89 12.05
CA ALA A 27 15.34 -13.52 12.02
C ALA A 27 15.61 -12.12 11.48
N ALA A 28 14.85 -11.67 10.46
CA ALA A 28 15.09 -10.39 9.81
C ALA A 28 15.03 -9.20 10.78
N PRO A 29 14.03 -9.05 11.66
CA PRO A 29 14.03 -7.98 12.66
C PRO A 29 15.20 -8.07 13.64
N LEU A 30 15.55 -9.27 14.07
CA LEU A 30 16.64 -9.48 15.05
C LEU A 30 18.01 -9.10 14.49
N LEU A 31 18.26 -9.41 13.23
CA LEU A 31 19.52 -9.12 12.54
C LEU A 31 19.61 -7.62 12.16
N LEU A 32 18.53 -7.06 11.64
CA LEU A 32 18.52 -5.72 11.06
C LEU A 32 18.37 -4.61 12.09
N ASN A 33 17.78 -4.90 13.25
CA ASN A 33 17.80 -3.97 14.39
C ASN A 33 19.24 -3.61 14.81
N LYS A 34 20.19 -4.53 14.66
CA LYS A 34 21.62 -4.25 14.91
C LYS A 34 22.21 -3.29 13.89
N LEU A 35 21.68 -3.28 12.67
CA LEU A 35 22.12 -2.42 11.57
C LEU A 35 21.34 -1.11 11.48
N LYS A 36 20.41 -0.86 12.42
CA LYS A 36 19.48 0.30 12.42
C LYS A 36 18.62 0.41 11.15
N ILE A 37 18.39 -0.70 10.47
CA ILE A 37 17.52 -0.78 9.29
C ILE A 37 16.09 -1.08 9.77
N PRO A 38 15.06 -0.34 9.30
CA PRO A 38 13.67 -0.65 9.60
C PRO A 38 13.32 -2.09 9.21
N TYR A 39 12.65 -2.83 10.10
CA TYR A 39 12.36 -4.26 9.91
C TYR A 39 11.55 -4.55 8.63
N LEU A 40 10.70 -3.60 8.22
CA LEU A 40 9.90 -3.71 6.99
C LEU A 40 10.79 -3.81 5.74
N LEU A 41 11.81 -2.95 5.64
CA LEU A 41 12.81 -3.01 4.55
C LEU A 41 13.58 -4.32 4.59
N GLY A 42 13.87 -4.81 5.78
CA GLY A 42 14.54 -6.08 5.95
C GLY A 42 13.77 -7.27 5.39
N LEU A 43 12.46 -7.28 5.53
CA LEU A 43 11.61 -8.32 4.96
C LEU A 43 11.58 -8.25 3.42
N ILE A 44 11.57 -7.05 2.85
CA ILE A 44 11.65 -6.86 1.39
C ILE A 44 13.02 -7.35 0.88
N ILE A 45 14.12 -6.96 1.54
CA ILE A 45 15.47 -7.42 1.16
C ILE A 45 15.57 -8.94 1.27
N ALA A 46 15.06 -9.53 2.36
CA ALA A 46 15.05 -10.99 2.52
C ALA A 46 14.25 -11.67 1.40
N GLY A 47 13.09 -11.11 1.02
CA GLY A 47 12.30 -11.56 -0.12
C GLY A 47 13.09 -11.52 -1.44
N ALA A 48 13.82 -10.42 -1.69
CA ALA A 48 14.67 -10.29 -2.88
C ALA A 48 15.80 -11.32 -2.90
N VAL A 49 16.39 -11.63 -1.73
CA VAL A 49 17.46 -12.63 -1.61
C VAL A 49 16.96 -14.04 -1.85
N ILE A 50 15.83 -14.45 -1.25
CA ILE A 50 15.32 -15.83 -1.39
C ILE A 50 14.53 -16.08 -2.67
N GLY A 51 14.08 -15.00 -3.32
CA GLY A 51 13.22 -15.02 -4.49
C GLY A 51 13.91 -15.53 -5.77
N PRO A 52 13.12 -15.61 -6.87
CA PRO A 52 13.58 -16.15 -8.15
C PRO A 52 14.78 -15.40 -8.75
N HIS A 53 14.87 -14.10 -8.49
CA HIS A 53 15.95 -13.24 -9.01
C HIS A 53 17.17 -13.19 -8.06
N GLY A 54 17.06 -13.74 -6.85
CA GLY A 54 18.14 -13.86 -5.87
C GLY A 54 18.80 -15.25 -5.90
N LEU A 55 18.75 -15.92 -4.75
CA LEU A 55 19.29 -17.27 -4.56
C LEU A 55 18.37 -18.37 -5.13
N ASN A 56 17.20 -18.01 -5.62
CA ASN A 56 16.19 -18.93 -6.17
C ASN A 56 15.83 -20.08 -5.20
N LEU A 57 15.74 -19.75 -3.90
CA LEU A 57 15.36 -20.72 -2.87
C LEU A 57 13.87 -21.05 -2.91
N VAL A 58 13.03 -20.02 -3.18
CA VAL A 58 11.58 -20.15 -3.22
C VAL A 58 11.06 -19.54 -4.50
N LEU A 59 10.24 -20.31 -5.23
CA LEU A 59 9.47 -19.78 -6.36
C LEU A 59 8.25 -18.98 -5.85
N ARG A 60 7.91 -17.93 -6.58
CA ARG A 60 6.71 -17.15 -6.34
C ARG A 60 5.48 -17.87 -6.93
N ASP A 61 5.06 -18.94 -6.26
CA ASP A 61 3.91 -19.75 -6.63
C ASP A 61 2.57 -19.14 -6.17
N SER A 62 1.47 -19.83 -6.47
CA SER A 62 0.12 -19.39 -6.12
C SER A 62 -0.07 -19.20 -4.61
N SER A 63 0.62 -19.96 -3.77
CA SER A 63 0.55 -19.88 -2.31
C SER A 63 1.16 -18.57 -1.80
N ILE A 64 2.34 -18.22 -2.33
CA ILE A 64 3.03 -16.97 -2.01
C ILE A 64 2.24 -15.78 -2.52
N ILE A 65 1.69 -15.87 -3.75
CA ILE A 65 0.87 -14.80 -4.33
C ILE A 65 -0.38 -14.58 -3.49
N LEU A 66 -1.10 -15.65 -3.12
CA LEU A 66 -2.31 -15.55 -2.29
C LEU A 66 -2.01 -14.91 -0.93
N SER A 67 -0.95 -15.41 -0.25
CA SER A 67 -0.55 -14.87 1.07
C SER A 67 -0.13 -13.41 0.98
N GLY A 68 0.62 -13.03 -0.06
CA GLY A 68 1.02 -11.65 -0.33
C GLY A 68 -0.17 -10.74 -0.62
N THR A 69 -1.12 -11.21 -1.44
CA THR A 69 -2.35 -10.46 -1.74
C THR A 69 -3.20 -10.27 -0.49
N ALA A 70 -3.37 -11.32 0.31
CA ALA A 70 -4.07 -11.24 1.59
C ALA A 70 -3.40 -10.22 2.52
N GLY A 71 -2.07 -10.22 2.59
CA GLY A 71 -1.29 -9.26 3.35
C GLY A 71 -1.49 -7.81 2.88
N LEU A 72 -1.52 -7.59 1.57
CA LEU A 72 -1.77 -6.26 0.99
C LEU A 72 -3.17 -5.74 1.33
N LEU A 73 -4.20 -6.58 1.18
CA LEU A 73 -5.57 -6.24 1.55
C LEU A 73 -5.68 -5.93 3.05
N TYR A 74 -4.96 -6.70 3.87
CA TYR A 74 -4.97 -6.51 5.31
C TYR A 74 -4.32 -5.19 5.74
N ILE A 75 -3.19 -4.81 5.15
CA ILE A 75 -2.54 -3.49 5.38
C ILE A 75 -3.50 -2.36 5.05
N MET A 76 -4.16 -2.44 3.90
CA MET A 76 -5.10 -1.41 3.47
C MET A 76 -6.32 -1.32 4.37
N PHE A 77 -6.82 -2.45 4.84
CA PHE A 77 -7.88 -2.49 5.84
C PHE A 77 -7.46 -1.84 7.17
N LEU A 78 -6.28 -2.18 7.68
CA LEU A 78 -5.72 -1.54 8.89
C LEU A 78 -5.60 -0.03 8.71
N SER A 79 -5.10 0.43 7.57
CA SER A 79 -5.03 1.87 7.26
C SER A 79 -6.41 2.54 7.32
N GLY A 80 -7.45 1.87 6.83
CA GLY A 80 -8.84 2.34 6.93
C GLY A 80 -9.36 2.38 8.37
N LEU A 81 -9.03 1.36 9.18
CA LEU A 81 -9.38 1.32 10.60
C LEU A 81 -8.66 2.40 11.41
N ASP A 82 -7.42 2.69 11.07
CA ASP A 82 -6.59 3.66 11.77
C ASP A 82 -6.92 5.11 11.44
N MET A 83 -7.72 5.37 10.42
CA MET A 83 -8.07 6.73 10.04
C MET A 83 -8.98 7.39 11.08
N ASP A 84 -8.58 8.55 11.62
CA ASP A 84 -9.46 9.36 12.46
C ASP A 84 -10.50 10.08 11.60
N MET A 85 -11.72 9.54 11.60
CA MET A 85 -12.84 10.09 10.82
C MET A 85 -13.27 11.47 11.27
N SER A 86 -13.06 11.84 12.55
CA SER A 86 -13.39 13.18 13.05
C SER A 86 -12.41 14.21 12.53
N ASP A 87 -11.14 13.88 12.54
CA ASP A 87 -10.08 14.74 12.01
C ASP A 87 -10.08 14.78 10.48
N PHE A 88 -10.40 13.66 9.83
CA PHE A 88 -10.60 13.64 8.38
C PHE A 88 -11.74 14.56 7.95
N ARG A 89 -12.89 14.56 8.65
CA ARG A 89 -13.98 15.49 8.35
C ARG A 89 -13.58 16.95 8.56
N LYS A 90 -12.83 17.27 9.62
CA LYS A 90 -12.34 18.63 9.91
C LYS A 90 -11.33 19.13 8.88
N ASN A 91 -10.44 18.24 8.41
CA ASN A 91 -9.35 18.56 7.50
C ASN A 91 -9.60 18.03 6.06
N GLY A 92 -10.79 17.54 5.73
CA GLY A 92 -11.10 16.88 4.47
C GLY A 92 -10.74 17.70 3.24
N THR A 93 -11.07 19.00 3.24
CA THR A 93 -10.68 19.91 2.14
C THR A 93 -9.17 20.03 2.01
N ARG A 94 -8.43 20.05 3.14
CA ARG A 94 -6.97 20.12 3.11
C ARG A 94 -6.36 18.82 2.62
N SER A 95 -6.89 17.69 3.05
CA SER A 95 -6.50 16.35 2.57
C SER A 95 -6.80 16.20 1.08
N LEU A 96 -7.95 16.69 0.61
CA LEU A 96 -8.31 16.68 -0.80
C LEU A 96 -7.33 17.50 -1.65
N VAL A 97 -7.05 18.74 -1.26
CA VAL A 97 -6.11 19.61 -1.98
C VAL A 97 -4.70 19.03 -1.96
N PHE A 98 -4.26 18.50 -0.81
CA PHE A 98 -2.97 17.84 -0.72
C PHE A 98 -2.91 16.59 -1.61
N GLY A 99 -3.96 15.74 -1.59
CA GLY A 99 -4.07 14.57 -2.46
C GLY A 99 -4.04 14.93 -3.95
N LEU A 100 -4.70 16.02 -4.34
CA LEU A 100 -4.63 16.53 -5.71
C LEU A 100 -3.21 17.02 -6.07
N TYR A 101 -2.51 17.72 -5.19
CA TYR A 101 -1.14 18.15 -5.46
C TYR A 101 -0.20 16.95 -5.58
N THR A 102 -0.30 15.97 -4.68
CA THR A 102 0.53 14.76 -4.70
C THR A 102 0.19 13.80 -5.83
N PHE A 103 -0.98 13.94 -6.44
CA PHE A 103 -1.37 13.24 -7.65
C PHE A 103 -0.94 14.00 -8.91
N CYS A 104 -1.37 15.26 -9.06
CA CYS A 104 -1.19 16.00 -10.31
C CYS A 104 0.28 16.37 -10.59
N VAL A 105 1.05 16.74 -9.55
CA VAL A 105 2.44 17.18 -9.75
C VAL A 105 3.33 16.01 -10.23
N PRO A 106 3.37 14.84 -9.57
CA PRO A 106 4.11 13.69 -10.07
C PRO A 106 3.59 13.21 -11.42
N LEU A 107 2.27 13.23 -11.64
CA LEU A 107 1.66 12.83 -12.90
C LEU A 107 2.16 13.69 -14.07
N LEU A 108 2.09 15.02 -13.94
CA LEU A 108 2.55 15.94 -14.97
C LEU A 108 4.04 15.80 -15.24
N LEU A 109 4.86 15.82 -14.18
CA LEU A 109 6.31 15.68 -14.33
C LEU A 109 6.70 14.31 -14.87
N GLY A 110 6.01 13.25 -14.45
CA GLY A 110 6.25 11.88 -14.94
C GLY A 110 5.90 11.72 -16.41
N ILE A 111 4.79 12.31 -16.89
CA ILE A 111 4.42 12.30 -18.31
C ILE A 111 5.47 13.05 -19.13
N LEU A 112 5.85 14.26 -18.69
CA LEU A 112 6.86 15.07 -19.40
C LEU A 112 8.20 14.32 -19.47
N ALA A 113 8.66 13.73 -18.39
CA ALA A 113 9.93 13.00 -18.39
C ALA A 113 9.84 11.70 -19.17
N GLY A 114 8.76 10.93 -19.06
CA GLY A 114 8.55 9.70 -19.80
C GLY A 114 8.58 9.96 -21.31
N TYR A 115 7.88 11.00 -21.74
CA TYR A 115 7.76 11.31 -23.17
C TYR A 115 9.01 12.01 -23.73
N TYR A 116 9.54 13.07 -23.09
CA TYR A 116 10.63 13.87 -23.64
C TYR A 116 12.03 13.38 -23.27
N ILE A 117 12.21 12.78 -22.07
CA ILE A 117 13.55 12.37 -21.60
C ILE A 117 13.78 10.89 -21.88
N LEU A 118 12.76 10.04 -21.64
CA LEU A 118 12.88 8.59 -21.79
C LEU A 118 12.41 8.09 -23.15
N GLY A 119 11.74 8.93 -23.96
CA GLY A 119 11.27 8.57 -25.31
C GLY A 119 10.14 7.53 -25.33
N PHE A 120 9.37 7.39 -24.23
CA PHE A 120 8.28 6.45 -24.15
C PHE A 120 7.04 6.92 -24.92
N SER A 121 6.17 5.98 -25.29
CA SER A 121 4.86 6.33 -25.84
C SER A 121 4.05 7.12 -24.79
N ILE A 122 3.05 7.88 -25.24
CA ILE A 122 2.20 8.67 -24.34
C ILE A 122 1.51 7.78 -23.31
N TYR A 123 1.00 6.62 -23.68
CA TYR A 123 0.35 5.68 -22.76
C TYR A 123 1.33 5.11 -21.73
N SER A 124 2.53 4.72 -22.16
CA SER A 124 3.59 4.25 -21.26
C SER A 124 4.05 5.36 -20.30
N SER A 125 4.13 6.60 -20.78
CA SER A 125 4.49 7.76 -19.95
C SER A 125 3.42 8.06 -18.88
N ILE A 126 2.13 7.93 -19.22
CA ILE A 126 1.04 8.13 -18.26
C ILE A 126 1.02 7.00 -17.24
N LEU A 127 1.24 5.73 -17.64
CA LEU A 127 1.37 4.59 -16.74
C LEU A 127 2.51 4.80 -15.75
N LEU A 128 3.69 5.16 -16.25
CA LEU A 128 4.86 5.45 -15.42
C LEU A 128 4.58 6.58 -14.43
N ALA A 129 3.96 7.65 -14.89
CA ALA A 129 3.59 8.79 -14.07
C ALA A 129 2.54 8.43 -13.00
N GLY A 130 1.60 7.55 -13.33
CA GLY A 130 0.63 7.00 -12.38
C GLY A 130 1.28 6.21 -11.24
N LEU A 131 2.33 5.43 -11.54
CA LEU A 131 3.14 4.75 -10.53
C LEU A 131 3.86 5.74 -9.60
N PHE A 132 4.31 6.88 -10.12
CA PHE A 132 4.94 7.93 -9.29
C PHE A 132 3.96 8.64 -8.38
N ALA A 133 2.72 8.77 -8.80
CA ALA A 133 1.67 9.38 -8.00
C ALA A 133 1.24 8.47 -6.83
N SER A 134 1.23 7.15 -7.03
CA SER A 134 0.88 6.19 -5.96
C SER A 134 1.93 6.22 -4.85
N GLN A 135 1.49 6.31 -3.60
CA GLN A 135 2.34 6.40 -2.43
C GLN A 135 1.92 5.35 -1.41
N THR A 136 2.82 4.44 -1.08
CA THR A 136 2.56 3.45 -0.03
C THR A 136 2.64 4.08 1.36
N LEU A 137 1.70 3.70 2.24
CA LEU A 137 1.63 4.15 3.64
C LEU A 137 2.69 3.49 4.55
N ILE A 138 3.85 3.11 4.01
CA ILE A 138 4.92 2.42 4.77
C ILE A 138 5.40 3.26 5.97
N ALA A 139 5.40 4.58 5.86
CA ALA A 139 5.80 5.47 6.94
C ALA A 139 4.77 5.58 8.08
N TYR A 140 3.50 5.19 7.88
CA TYR A 140 2.47 5.32 8.90
C TYR A 140 2.76 4.53 10.20
N PRO A 141 3.21 3.28 10.16
CA PRO A 141 3.62 2.55 11.37
C PRO A 141 4.74 3.25 12.14
N ILE A 142 5.65 3.93 11.46
CA ILE A 142 6.75 4.69 12.08
C ILE A 142 6.19 5.91 12.81
N VAL A 143 5.36 6.69 12.13
CA VAL A 143 4.70 7.88 12.69
C VAL A 143 3.81 7.52 13.87
N SER A 144 3.12 6.40 13.82
CA SER A 144 2.30 5.88 14.92
C SER A 144 3.15 5.51 16.13
N LYS A 145 4.28 4.82 15.94
CA LYS A 145 5.23 4.49 17.02
C LYS A 145 5.87 5.72 17.67
N LEU A 146 6.09 6.79 16.91
CA LEU A 146 6.61 8.07 17.42
C LEU A 146 5.55 8.89 18.18
N GLY A 147 4.30 8.44 18.24
CA GLY A 147 3.21 9.12 18.96
C GLY A 147 2.71 10.41 18.30
N ILE A 148 3.18 10.75 17.10
CA ILE A 148 2.81 11.97 16.35
C ILE A 148 1.67 11.74 15.34
N ALA A 149 1.03 10.59 15.36
CA ALA A 149 -0.07 10.24 14.45
C ALA A 149 -1.25 11.23 14.49
N ARG A 150 -1.41 11.99 15.59
CA ARG A 150 -2.46 13.00 15.78
C ARG A 150 -2.06 14.41 15.30
N ASP A 151 -0.84 14.62 14.83
CA ASP A 151 -0.46 15.92 14.28
C ASP A 151 -1.32 16.22 13.04
N LYS A 152 -1.68 17.49 12.91
CA LYS A 152 -2.51 17.98 11.80
C LYS A 152 -1.87 17.70 10.44
N ALA A 153 -0.55 17.84 10.33
CA ALA A 153 0.18 17.57 9.10
C ALA A 153 0.10 16.08 8.75
N VAL A 154 0.21 15.19 9.76
CA VAL A 154 0.06 13.74 9.59
C VAL A 154 -1.35 13.39 9.12
N THR A 155 -2.39 13.95 9.76
CA THR A 155 -3.79 13.72 9.36
C THR A 155 -4.06 14.16 7.93
N ILE A 156 -3.59 15.35 7.54
CA ILE A 156 -3.72 15.85 6.15
C ILE A 156 -3.00 14.92 5.18
N ALA A 157 -1.79 14.51 5.55
CA ALA A 157 -0.97 13.65 4.72
C ALA A 157 -1.59 12.24 4.57
N VAL A 158 -2.11 11.62 5.65
CA VAL A 158 -2.82 10.31 5.59
C VAL A 158 -4.05 10.40 4.70
N GLY A 159 -4.91 11.38 4.97
CA GLY A 159 -6.12 11.57 4.16
C GLY A 159 -5.81 11.86 2.69
N GLY A 160 -4.79 12.68 2.42
CA GLY A 160 -4.36 12.99 1.06
C GLY A 160 -3.80 11.78 0.32
N THR A 161 -3.02 10.92 0.99
CA THR A 161 -2.49 9.70 0.36
C THR A 161 -3.61 8.77 -0.11
N VAL A 162 -4.65 8.59 0.70
CA VAL A 162 -5.82 7.79 0.29
C VAL A 162 -6.46 8.33 -0.99
N ILE A 163 -6.60 9.66 -1.07
CA ILE A 163 -7.14 10.30 -2.28
C ILE A 163 -6.20 10.10 -3.46
N THR A 164 -4.90 10.28 -3.26
CA THR A 164 -3.88 10.08 -4.30
C THR A 164 -3.87 8.65 -4.80
N ASP A 165 -3.88 7.65 -3.90
CA ASP A 165 -3.88 6.24 -4.27
C ASP A 165 -5.17 5.86 -5.01
N THR A 166 -6.32 6.36 -4.56
CA THR A 166 -7.60 6.15 -5.27
C THR A 166 -7.55 6.73 -6.67
N LEU A 167 -7.04 7.96 -6.84
CA LEU A 167 -6.92 8.59 -8.17
C LEU A 167 -5.92 7.86 -9.05
N ALA A 168 -4.78 7.39 -8.51
CA ALA A 168 -3.78 6.63 -9.24
C ALA A 168 -4.33 5.29 -9.74
N LEU A 169 -5.10 4.58 -8.91
CA LEU A 169 -5.75 3.32 -9.28
C LEU A 169 -6.89 3.52 -10.30
N LEU A 170 -7.65 4.60 -10.17
CA LEU A 170 -8.65 4.98 -11.18
C LEU A 170 -7.96 5.31 -12.52
N LEU A 171 -6.86 6.06 -12.50
CA LEU A 171 -6.06 6.33 -13.70
C LEU A 171 -5.57 5.05 -14.35
N LEU A 172 -5.05 4.10 -13.55
CA LEU A 172 -4.61 2.80 -14.05
C LEU A 172 -5.76 2.04 -14.74
N THR A 173 -6.93 1.98 -14.11
CA THR A 173 -8.13 1.34 -14.67
C THR A 173 -8.51 1.95 -16.02
N VAL A 174 -8.48 3.29 -16.09
CA VAL A 174 -8.76 4.03 -17.33
C VAL A 174 -7.78 3.69 -18.45
N ILE A 175 -6.49 3.69 -18.13
CA ILE A 175 -5.45 3.43 -19.14
C ILE A 175 -5.50 1.98 -19.62
N VAL A 176 -5.68 1.04 -18.69
CA VAL A 176 -5.86 -0.38 -19.06
C VAL A 176 -7.08 -0.54 -19.96
N GLY A 177 -8.21 0.09 -19.64
CA GLY A 177 -9.40 0.09 -20.49
C GLY A 177 -9.13 0.63 -21.89
N MET A 178 -8.40 1.76 -22.01
CA MET A 178 -8.03 2.36 -23.29
C MET A 178 -7.10 1.46 -24.12
N VAL A 179 -6.11 0.83 -23.50
CA VAL A 179 -5.14 -0.03 -24.20
C VAL A 179 -5.77 -1.36 -24.62
N THR A 180 -6.70 -1.90 -23.84
CA THR A 180 -7.41 -3.16 -24.17
C THR A 180 -8.54 -2.98 -25.19
N GLY A 181 -8.82 -1.73 -25.63
CA GLY A 181 -9.85 -1.43 -26.61
C GLY A 181 -11.30 -1.57 -26.11
N ASN A 182 -11.49 -1.73 -24.80
CA ASN A 182 -12.81 -1.86 -24.16
C ASN A 182 -13.43 -0.50 -23.75
N THR A 183 -13.12 0.57 -24.46
CA THR A 183 -13.62 1.92 -24.17
C THR A 183 -14.79 2.29 -25.08
N ASP A 184 -15.92 1.64 -24.90
CA ASP A 184 -17.19 2.15 -25.41
C ASP A 184 -17.60 3.41 -24.63
N ASP A 185 -18.40 4.29 -25.27
CA ASP A 185 -18.94 5.49 -24.60
C ASP A 185 -19.65 5.15 -23.27
N MET A 186 -20.19 3.95 -23.17
CA MET A 186 -20.84 3.41 -21.98
C MET A 186 -19.85 3.00 -20.87
N PHE A 187 -18.55 2.79 -21.18
CA PHE A 187 -17.53 2.39 -20.19
C PHE A 187 -17.38 3.41 -19.06
N TRP A 188 -17.28 4.70 -19.42
CA TRP A 188 -17.11 5.78 -18.46
C TRP A 188 -18.30 5.92 -17.51
N TYR A 189 -19.52 5.81 -18.03
CA TYR A 189 -20.74 5.84 -17.20
C TYR A 189 -20.80 4.63 -16.28
N ARG A 190 -20.51 3.43 -16.80
CA ARG A 190 -20.48 2.20 -15.97
C ARG A 190 -19.45 2.30 -14.87
N LEU A 191 -18.22 2.70 -15.19
CA LEU A 191 -17.16 2.86 -14.20
C LEU A 191 -17.55 3.88 -13.12
N GLY A 192 -18.01 5.06 -13.50
CA GLY A 192 -18.43 6.10 -12.55
C GLY A 192 -19.57 5.64 -11.63
N ILE A 193 -20.61 5.03 -12.20
CA ILE A 193 -21.75 4.49 -11.43
C ILE A 193 -21.29 3.36 -10.51
N SER A 194 -20.47 2.42 -11.01
CA SER A 194 -19.97 1.29 -10.22
C SER A 194 -19.13 1.75 -9.03
N VAL A 195 -18.27 2.76 -9.21
CA VAL A 195 -17.45 3.36 -8.13
C VAL A 195 -18.37 3.93 -7.05
N VAL A 196 -19.34 4.78 -7.44
CA VAL A 196 -20.25 5.43 -6.49
C VAL A 196 -21.09 4.40 -5.75
N LEU A 197 -21.66 3.43 -6.47
CA LEU A 197 -22.48 2.37 -5.88
C LEU A 197 -21.64 1.49 -4.94
N CYS A 198 -20.43 1.11 -5.31
CA CYS A 198 -19.55 0.31 -4.47
C CYS A 198 -19.21 1.03 -3.15
N ILE A 199 -18.81 2.31 -3.23
CA ILE A 199 -18.52 3.12 -2.05
C ILE A 199 -19.77 3.25 -1.18
N ALA A 200 -20.91 3.62 -1.75
CA ALA A 200 -22.17 3.77 -1.01
C ALA A 200 -22.60 2.45 -0.33
N PHE A 201 -22.49 1.33 -1.05
CA PHE A 201 -22.84 0.02 -0.56
C PHE A 201 -21.96 -0.39 0.63
N ILE A 202 -20.64 -0.33 0.48
CA ILE A 202 -19.70 -0.69 1.55
C ILE A 202 -19.89 0.23 2.76
N MET A 203 -19.96 1.56 2.56
CA MET A 203 -20.05 2.53 3.65
C MET A 203 -21.38 2.50 4.41
N GLN A 204 -22.45 1.97 3.82
CA GLN A 204 -23.77 1.83 4.47
C GLN A 204 -24.00 0.43 5.02
N LEU A 205 -23.73 -0.59 4.24
CA LEU A 205 -24.07 -1.97 4.59
C LEU A 205 -23.11 -2.57 5.61
N PHE A 206 -21.80 -2.31 5.49
CA PHE A 206 -20.80 -2.90 6.40
C PHE A 206 -20.98 -2.46 7.84
N PRO A 207 -21.21 -1.17 8.16
CA PRO A 207 -21.52 -0.77 9.53
C PRO A 207 -22.82 -1.39 10.05
N LEU A 208 -23.84 -1.53 9.20
CA LEU A 208 -25.11 -2.12 9.58
C LEU A 208 -24.95 -3.61 9.97
N ILE A 209 -24.30 -4.40 9.09
CA ILE A 209 -24.01 -5.80 9.35
C ILE A 209 -23.07 -5.94 10.56
N GLY A 210 -22.04 -5.10 10.64
CA GLY A 210 -21.10 -5.10 11.75
C GLY A 210 -21.76 -4.81 13.10
N HIS A 211 -22.63 -3.79 13.16
CA HIS A 211 -23.37 -3.45 14.37
C HIS A 211 -24.29 -4.62 14.80
N TRP A 212 -25.02 -5.23 13.86
CA TRP A 212 -25.84 -6.40 14.13
C TRP A 212 -25.00 -7.57 14.65
N PHE A 213 -23.86 -7.86 14.00
CA PHE A 213 -23.00 -8.99 14.35
C PHE A 213 -22.37 -8.82 15.74
N PHE A 214 -21.76 -7.67 16.02
CA PHE A 214 -21.10 -7.41 17.30
C PHE A 214 -22.08 -7.34 18.48
N LYS A 215 -23.37 -7.04 18.22
CA LYS A 215 -24.42 -7.10 19.24
C LYS A 215 -24.80 -8.53 19.60
N HIS A 216 -24.74 -9.48 18.66
CA HIS A 216 -25.20 -10.85 18.87
C HIS A 216 -24.06 -11.82 19.16
N CYS A 217 -22.84 -11.52 18.72
CA CYS A 217 -21.66 -12.38 18.89
C CYS A 217 -20.63 -11.69 19.79
N SER A 218 -20.46 -12.21 21.01
CA SER A 218 -19.45 -11.76 21.97
C SER A 218 -18.14 -12.57 21.87
N ASP A 219 -18.13 -13.67 21.14
CA ASP A 219 -16.95 -14.51 20.99
C ASP A 219 -15.85 -13.83 20.19
N ASN A 220 -14.66 -13.84 20.77
CA ASN A 220 -13.49 -13.14 20.26
C ASN A 220 -12.98 -13.69 18.92
N ILE A 221 -13.09 -15.00 18.72
CA ILE A 221 -12.64 -15.67 17.48
C ILE A 221 -13.61 -15.32 16.36
N SER A 222 -14.92 -15.46 16.63
CA SER A 222 -15.97 -15.13 15.68
C SER A 222 -15.92 -13.67 15.23
N GLN A 223 -15.64 -12.74 16.16
CA GLN A 223 -15.47 -11.32 15.84
C GLN A 223 -14.28 -11.09 14.90
N TYR A 224 -13.15 -11.74 15.17
CA TYR A 224 -11.98 -11.63 14.30
C TYR A 224 -12.21 -12.21 12.91
N ILE A 225 -12.81 -13.40 12.83
CA ILE A 225 -13.16 -14.03 11.55
C ILE A 225 -14.17 -13.19 10.76
N PHE A 226 -15.15 -12.60 11.44
CA PHE A 226 -16.08 -11.66 10.81
C PHE A 226 -15.34 -10.49 10.17
N VAL A 227 -14.38 -9.90 10.86
CA VAL A 227 -13.56 -8.81 10.29
C VAL A 227 -12.84 -9.28 9.04
N LEU A 228 -12.20 -10.46 9.06
CA LEU A 228 -11.54 -11.00 7.86
C LEU A 228 -12.52 -11.18 6.70
N VAL A 229 -13.71 -11.74 6.96
CA VAL A 229 -14.75 -11.87 5.93
C VAL A 229 -15.08 -10.51 5.33
N MET A 230 -15.22 -9.46 6.14
CA MET A 230 -15.56 -8.12 5.65
C MET A 230 -14.40 -7.50 4.82
N VAL A 231 -13.15 -7.78 5.15
CA VAL A 231 -11.99 -7.35 4.36
C VAL A 231 -12.06 -7.93 2.95
N PHE A 232 -12.17 -9.27 2.85
CA PHE A 232 -12.18 -9.96 1.56
C PHE A 232 -13.47 -9.71 0.78
N LEU A 233 -14.60 -9.56 1.45
CA LEU A 233 -15.86 -9.19 0.83
C LEU A 233 -15.78 -7.78 0.22
N GLY A 234 -15.22 -6.80 0.96
CA GLY A 234 -15.01 -5.46 0.45
C GLY A 234 -14.09 -5.44 -0.77
N ALA A 235 -12.98 -6.18 -0.70
CA ALA A 235 -12.06 -6.34 -1.83
C ALA A 235 -12.74 -6.97 -3.05
N TYR A 236 -13.54 -8.01 -2.85
CA TYR A 236 -14.27 -8.68 -3.93
C TYR A 236 -15.35 -7.79 -4.55
N LEU A 237 -16.09 -7.03 -3.75
CA LEU A 237 -17.09 -6.08 -4.24
C LEU A 237 -16.45 -4.96 -5.08
N ALA A 238 -15.29 -4.45 -4.67
CA ALA A 238 -14.53 -3.49 -5.45
C ALA A 238 -14.09 -4.09 -6.80
N HIS A 239 -13.59 -5.32 -6.78
CA HIS A 239 -13.22 -6.04 -8.01
C HIS A 239 -14.39 -6.20 -8.97
N LEU A 240 -15.58 -6.58 -8.48
CA LEU A 240 -16.81 -6.66 -9.28
C LEU A 240 -17.22 -5.29 -9.86
N ALA A 241 -16.94 -4.20 -9.14
CA ALA A 241 -17.21 -2.84 -9.61
C ALA A 241 -16.17 -2.32 -10.63
N GLY A 242 -15.16 -3.14 -10.99
CA GLY A 242 -14.06 -2.73 -11.87
C GLY A 242 -13.00 -1.88 -11.18
N LEU A 243 -12.98 -1.88 -9.85
CA LEU A 243 -11.96 -1.22 -9.02
C LEU A 243 -10.89 -2.20 -8.57
N GLU A 244 -9.73 -1.67 -8.20
CA GLU A 244 -8.72 -2.48 -7.53
C GLU A 244 -9.23 -3.00 -6.17
N PRO A 245 -9.02 -4.29 -5.84
CA PRO A 245 -9.45 -4.91 -4.57
C PRO A 245 -8.95 -4.15 -3.33
N ILE A 246 -7.81 -3.51 -3.43
CA ILE A 246 -7.17 -2.70 -2.39
C ILE A 246 -8.10 -1.59 -1.88
N ILE A 247 -8.81 -0.92 -2.80
CA ILE A 247 -9.77 0.15 -2.46
C ILE A 247 -10.91 -0.42 -1.61
N GLY A 248 -11.43 -1.59 -1.98
CA GLY A 248 -12.52 -2.24 -1.25
C GLY A 248 -12.12 -2.65 0.17
N ALA A 249 -10.91 -3.18 0.35
CA ALA A 249 -10.37 -3.51 1.67
C ALA A 249 -10.20 -2.26 2.54
N PHE A 250 -9.68 -1.17 1.97
CA PHE A 250 -9.57 0.12 2.65
C PHE A 250 -10.95 0.67 3.06
N LEU A 251 -11.92 0.67 2.16
CA LEU A 251 -13.29 1.11 2.44
C LEU A 251 -13.96 0.26 3.52
N ALA A 252 -13.70 -1.06 3.55
CA ALA A 252 -14.17 -1.94 4.61
C ALA A 252 -13.61 -1.52 5.98
N GLY A 253 -12.30 -1.22 6.05
CA GLY A 253 -11.67 -0.67 7.26
C GLY A 253 -12.29 0.63 7.70
N LEU A 254 -12.49 1.55 6.77
CA LEU A 254 -13.11 2.85 7.02
C LEU A 254 -14.56 2.70 7.51
N ALA A 255 -15.34 1.80 6.93
CA ALA A 255 -16.72 1.53 7.31
C ALA A 255 -16.83 0.95 8.72
N LEU A 256 -15.91 0.03 9.09
CA LEU A 256 -15.89 -0.60 10.41
C LEU A 256 -15.15 0.21 11.49
N ASN A 257 -14.48 1.27 11.13
CA ASN A 257 -13.66 2.11 12.01
C ASN A 257 -14.38 2.53 13.30
N ARG A 258 -15.66 2.92 13.20
CA ARG A 258 -16.46 3.35 14.36
C ARG A 258 -16.89 2.19 15.27
N LEU A 259 -16.93 0.98 14.73
CA LEU A 259 -17.34 -0.22 15.47
C LEU A 259 -16.17 -0.89 16.16
N ILE A 260 -14.96 -0.65 15.72
CA ILE A 260 -13.72 -1.22 16.24
C ILE A 260 -12.82 -0.08 16.77
N PRO A 261 -13.04 0.39 18.00
CA PRO A 261 -12.19 1.42 18.59
C PRO A 261 -10.75 0.96 18.71
N ARG A 262 -9.78 1.88 18.53
CA ARG A 262 -8.33 1.59 18.60
C ARG A 262 -7.91 0.95 19.93
N THR A 263 -8.59 1.25 21.01
CA THR A 263 -8.31 0.69 22.35
C THR A 263 -9.02 -0.63 22.61
N SER A 264 -9.74 -1.17 21.65
CA SER A 264 -10.50 -2.40 21.82
C SER A 264 -9.59 -3.64 21.80
N PRO A 265 -9.93 -4.70 22.55
CA PRO A 265 -9.21 -5.96 22.49
C PRO A 265 -9.23 -6.59 21.09
N LEU A 266 -10.27 -6.32 20.30
CA LEU A 266 -10.37 -6.78 18.92
C LEU A 266 -9.33 -6.10 18.03
N MET A 267 -9.15 -4.78 18.16
CA MET A 267 -8.11 -4.05 17.40
C MET A 267 -6.71 -4.58 17.70
N ASN A 268 -6.38 -4.83 18.96
CA ASN A 268 -5.09 -5.41 19.33
C ASN A 268 -4.83 -6.76 18.66
N ARG A 269 -5.87 -7.59 18.48
CA ARG A 269 -5.76 -8.87 17.78
C ARG A 269 -5.58 -8.68 16.29
N ILE A 270 -6.35 -7.78 15.69
CA ILE A 270 -6.22 -7.42 14.27
C ILE A 270 -4.80 -6.95 13.99
N GLU A 271 -4.28 -6.01 14.78
CA GLU A 271 -2.90 -5.53 14.64
C GLU A 271 -1.87 -6.63 14.86
N PHE A 272 -2.05 -7.47 15.88
CA PHE A 272 -1.13 -8.57 16.17
C PHE A 272 -1.01 -9.54 15.01
N VAL A 273 -2.13 -10.06 14.48
CA VAL A 273 -2.11 -11.02 13.37
C VAL A 273 -1.62 -10.35 12.08
N GLY A 274 -2.01 -9.10 11.84
CA GLY A 274 -1.51 -8.30 10.73
C GLY A 274 0.00 -8.19 10.73
N ASN A 275 0.57 -7.75 11.84
CA ASN A 275 2.01 -7.54 11.97
C ASN A 275 2.80 -8.86 12.08
N ALA A 276 2.21 -9.93 12.61
CA ALA A 276 2.89 -11.21 12.77
C ALA A 276 2.93 -12.04 11.49
N ILE A 277 1.89 -11.99 10.67
CA ILE A 277 1.73 -12.90 9.53
C ILE A 277 1.48 -12.14 8.22
N PHE A 278 0.36 -11.41 8.11
CA PHE A 278 -0.10 -10.87 6.84
C PHE A 278 0.86 -9.87 6.21
N ILE A 279 1.32 -8.89 6.98
CA ILE A 279 2.24 -7.85 6.52
C ILE A 279 3.61 -8.43 6.12
N PRO A 280 4.25 -9.29 6.92
CA PRO A 280 5.50 -9.93 6.53
C PRO A 280 5.40 -10.76 5.25
N PHE A 281 4.35 -11.56 5.08
CA PHE A 281 4.14 -12.32 3.85
C PHE A 281 4.02 -11.43 2.62
N PHE A 282 3.30 -10.30 2.74
CA PHE A 282 3.21 -9.31 1.68
C PHE A 282 4.58 -8.71 1.33
N LEU A 283 5.34 -8.27 2.34
CA LEU A 283 6.64 -7.62 2.13
C LEU A 283 7.66 -8.57 1.52
N ILE A 284 7.72 -9.82 1.97
CA ILE A 284 8.57 -10.86 1.37
C ILE A 284 8.12 -11.11 -0.07
N GLY A 285 6.81 -11.25 -0.31
CA GLY A 285 6.24 -11.45 -1.65
C GLY A 285 6.56 -10.31 -2.62
N VAL A 286 6.56 -9.06 -2.15
CA VAL A 286 7.00 -7.88 -2.93
C VAL A 286 8.50 -7.94 -3.19
N GLY A 287 9.29 -8.27 -2.16
CA GLY A 287 10.74 -8.44 -2.31
C GLY A 287 11.12 -9.45 -3.39
N MET A 288 10.39 -10.57 -3.48
CA MET A 288 10.63 -11.60 -4.49
C MET A 288 10.41 -11.12 -5.94
N LEU A 289 9.70 -10.00 -6.16
CA LEU A 289 9.52 -9.38 -7.48
C LEU A 289 10.72 -8.56 -7.92
N ILE A 290 11.60 -8.17 -7.00
CA ILE A 290 12.72 -7.28 -7.29
C ILE A 290 13.79 -8.05 -8.05
N ASP A 291 13.97 -7.69 -9.33
CA ASP A 291 15.13 -8.13 -10.11
C ASP A 291 16.24 -7.08 -10.02
N TYR A 292 17.10 -7.24 -9.00
CA TYR A 292 18.23 -6.32 -8.82
C TYR A 292 19.24 -6.38 -9.95
N ARG A 293 19.27 -7.46 -10.75
CA ARG A 293 20.17 -7.61 -11.91
C ARG A 293 19.80 -6.65 -13.02
N ALA A 294 18.51 -6.32 -13.13
CA ALA A 294 18.03 -5.35 -14.12
C ALA A 294 18.68 -3.96 -13.94
N PHE A 295 19.00 -3.58 -12.69
CA PHE A 295 19.66 -2.31 -12.40
C PHE A 295 21.11 -2.25 -12.92
N PHE A 296 21.78 -3.40 -13.04
CA PHE A 296 23.20 -3.47 -13.42
C PHE A 296 23.40 -4.00 -14.84
N ARG A 297 22.31 -4.29 -15.55
CA ARG A 297 22.37 -4.89 -16.87
C ARG A 297 22.85 -3.93 -17.94
N ASP A 298 22.32 -2.71 -17.95
CA ASP A 298 22.55 -1.72 -18.99
C ASP A 298 22.69 -0.32 -18.40
N TRP A 299 23.51 0.52 -19.02
CA TRP A 299 23.64 1.94 -18.67
C TRP A 299 22.30 2.69 -18.79
N GLU A 300 21.46 2.33 -19.77
CA GLU A 300 20.12 2.90 -19.95
C GLU A 300 19.20 2.60 -18.77
N SER A 301 19.24 1.39 -18.19
CA SER A 301 18.46 1.05 -17.00
C SER A 301 18.86 1.88 -15.79
N ILE A 302 20.16 2.11 -15.60
CA ILE A 302 20.67 2.98 -14.51
C ILE A 302 20.23 4.43 -14.74
N LYS A 303 20.29 4.92 -15.97
CA LYS A 303 19.84 6.26 -16.34
C LYS A 303 18.35 6.45 -16.08
N VAL A 304 17.51 5.49 -16.51
CA VAL A 304 16.08 5.52 -16.26
C VAL A 304 15.81 5.55 -14.74
N ALA A 305 16.44 4.66 -13.96
CA ALA A 305 16.27 4.61 -12.50
C ALA A 305 16.69 5.94 -11.83
N ALA A 306 17.82 6.51 -12.23
CA ALA A 306 18.30 7.78 -11.69
C ALA A 306 17.35 8.94 -12.01
N VAL A 307 16.89 9.04 -13.26
CA VAL A 307 15.90 10.04 -13.67
C VAL A 307 14.61 9.89 -12.88
N MET A 308 14.13 8.65 -12.70
CA MET A 308 12.92 8.35 -11.92
C MET A 308 13.06 8.80 -10.47
N ILE A 309 14.15 8.44 -9.78
CA ILE A 309 14.39 8.81 -8.38
C ILE A 309 14.41 10.33 -8.21
N VAL A 310 15.20 11.02 -9.03
CA VAL A 310 15.29 12.50 -8.96
C VAL A 310 13.93 13.15 -9.22
N LEU A 311 13.20 12.64 -10.20
CA LEU A 311 11.91 13.19 -10.59
C LEU A 311 10.84 12.99 -9.51
N ILE A 312 10.74 11.77 -8.93
CA ILE A 312 9.81 11.46 -7.86
C ILE A 312 10.08 12.35 -6.65
N THR A 313 11.36 12.44 -6.24
CA THR A 313 11.79 13.27 -5.11
C THR A 313 11.44 14.74 -5.33
N ALA A 314 11.78 15.27 -6.50
CA ALA A 314 11.46 16.66 -6.86
C ALA A 314 9.94 16.92 -6.90
N ALA A 315 9.17 16.00 -7.51
CA ALA A 315 7.72 16.12 -7.60
C ALA A 315 7.05 16.16 -6.22
N LYS A 316 7.47 15.27 -5.32
CA LYS A 316 6.98 15.20 -3.94
C LYS A 316 7.33 16.45 -3.15
N TYR A 317 8.56 16.95 -3.30
CA TYR A 317 8.98 18.19 -2.67
C TYR A 317 8.16 19.39 -3.15
N ILE A 318 7.92 19.50 -4.45
CA ILE A 318 7.06 20.55 -5.04
C ILE A 318 5.63 20.44 -4.50
N ALA A 319 5.05 19.24 -4.42
CA ALA A 319 3.72 19.04 -3.87
C ALA A 319 3.64 19.47 -2.38
N ALA A 320 4.67 19.14 -1.59
CA ALA A 320 4.77 19.56 -0.19
C ALA A 320 4.91 21.09 -0.07
N LEU A 321 5.70 21.74 -0.92
CA LEU A 321 5.84 23.21 -0.97
C LEU A 321 4.52 23.90 -1.35
N LEU A 322 3.81 23.38 -2.33
CA LEU A 322 2.49 23.92 -2.73
C LEU A 322 1.51 23.81 -1.58
N THR A 323 1.48 22.68 -0.88
CA THR A 323 0.64 22.47 0.29
C THR A 323 1.00 23.42 1.43
N GLN A 324 2.29 23.60 1.70
CA GLN A 324 2.76 24.56 2.71
C GLN A 324 2.29 25.99 2.40
N LYS A 325 2.44 26.44 1.16
CA LYS A 325 2.01 27.77 0.74
C LYS A 325 0.49 27.96 0.83
N THR A 326 -0.27 26.95 0.38
CA THR A 326 -1.74 27.01 0.36
C THR A 326 -2.33 27.06 1.76
N PHE A 327 -1.79 26.28 2.71
CA PHE A 327 -2.35 26.15 4.06
C PHE A 327 -1.54 26.87 5.14
N LYS A 328 -0.51 27.62 4.76
CA LYS A 328 0.39 28.37 5.66
C LYS A 328 0.94 27.46 6.79
N LEU A 329 1.44 26.27 6.42
CA LEU A 329 2.00 25.31 7.35
C LEU A 329 3.42 25.74 7.76
N SER A 330 3.88 25.29 8.94
CA SER A 330 5.25 25.51 9.38
C SER A 330 6.25 24.74 8.52
N SER A 331 7.55 25.10 8.59
CA SER A 331 8.62 24.37 7.89
C SER A 331 8.71 22.92 8.37
N ASP A 332 8.53 22.68 9.68
CA ASP A 332 8.57 21.35 10.27
C ASP A 332 7.40 20.49 9.78
N GLN A 333 6.19 21.08 9.69
CA GLN A 333 5.02 20.41 9.14
C GLN A 333 5.21 20.05 7.65
N ARG A 334 5.87 20.92 6.87
CA ARG A 334 6.24 20.60 5.48
C ARG A 334 7.19 19.40 5.45
N THR A 335 8.22 19.41 6.29
CA THR A 335 9.19 18.31 6.37
C THR A 335 8.53 16.99 6.75
N VAL A 336 7.59 17.00 7.68
CA VAL A 336 6.77 15.82 8.04
C VAL A 336 5.93 15.34 6.85
N ILE A 337 5.30 16.25 6.11
CA ILE A 337 4.52 15.93 4.91
C ILE A 337 5.43 15.37 3.80
N PHE A 338 6.59 15.94 3.59
CA PHE A 338 7.58 15.49 2.61
C PHE A 338 8.20 14.16 3.02
N GLY A 339 8.74 14.05 4.24
CA GLY A 339 9.40 12.85 4.75
C GLY A 339 8.49 11.63 4.87
N ARG A 340 7.17 11.83 4.94
CA ARG A 340 6.21 10.75 4.84
C ARG A 340 6.15 10.12 3.44
N SER A 341 6.49 10.88 2.43
CA SER A 341 6.56 10.41 1.05
C SER A 341 7.91 9.77 0.70
N GLU A 342 8.89 9.82 1.61
CA GLU A 342 10.24 9.29 1.41
C GLU A 342 10.65 8.36 2.56
N GLU A 343 11.37 7.30 2.22
CA GLU A 343 11.90 6.29 3.13
C GLU A 343 13.09 6.81 3.99
N HIS A 344 13.42 8.10 3.92
CA HIS A 344 14.57 8.70 4.58
C HIS A 344 14.31 9.16 6.03
N THR A 345 13.49 8.44 6.79
CA THR A 345 13.34 8.69 8.23
C THR A 345 14.51 8.18 9.08
N SER A 346 15.60 7.74 8.48
CA SER A 346 16.80 7.31 9.20
C SER A 346 17.65 8.46 9.78
N GLU A 347 17.37 9.71 9.43
CA GLU A 347 18.12 10.87 9.93
C GLU A 347 17.43 11.63 11.09
N LEU A 348 16.28 11.17 11.56
CA LEU A 348 15.54 11.78 12.68
C LEU A 348 15.58 10.92 13.96
N GLN A 349 16.60 10.09 14.14
CA GLN A 349 16.91 9.40 15.41
C GLN A 349 18.16 9.97 16.05
#